data_fbca47e1a775b19852e440e20c17b6d7
#
_entry.id   fbca47e1a775b19852e440e20c17b6d7
#
_cell.length_a   1.000
_cell.length_b   1.000
_cell.length_c   1.000
_cell.angle_alpha   90.00
_cell.angle_beta   90.00
_cell.angle_gamma   90.00
#
_symmetry.space_group_name_H-M   'P 1'
#
loop_
_entity.id
_entity.type
_entity.pdbx_description
1 polymer ?
#
loop_
_entity_poly.entity_id
_entity_poly.type
_entity_poly.pdbx_seq_one_letter_code
_entity_poly.pdbx_strand_id
1 'polypeptide(L)'
;MRHFSLFVIVLLSIMQLANAAEIPTKNIEHIVTIAGDAELSLPTDTVVDDSGFIYVVDSGNDRIAVFDEEGKILRSFGKTGNQPGEFQGPVGIAIDTDERLYVADKGNNRIQIFDLNGKLIKTFKTMFQEQAVNPVDVAINNEGDQIYVTGNANHRVMVYDRDGNLLRHWGGEGANKGMFRYPATAAVSPDNKLYVVDVLNTRVQVFEGDGKYIIDVGSWGVLPGQLFRPKGVAIDNSGLVYVSDSYMGVIQVFDSNHRFSHVLGEKGNPEIFSTPSGIFVDNNQRLYVAEMLSNRVSVYQLR
;
A
#
# COMPACT_ATOMS: atom_id res chain seq x y z
N MET A 1 5.52 -8.21 -25.40
CA MET A 1 5.12 -9.45 -24.73
C MET A 1 6.20 -10.56 -24.69
N ARG A 2 7.05 -10.77 -25.69
CA ARG A 2 8.05 -11.86 -25.68
C ARG A 2 9.30 -11.61 -24.79
N HIS A 3 9.61 -10.39 -24.41
CA HIS A 3 10.78 -10.09 -23.56
C HIS A 3 10.49 -10.19 -22.05
N PHE A 4 9.22 -10.13 -21.64
CA PHE A 4 8.80 -10.25 -20.24
C PHE A 4 8.91 -11.71 -19.74
N SER A 5 8.56 -12.69 -20.57
CA SER A 5 8.66 -14.12 -20.22
C SER A 5 10.11 -14.61 -20.07
N LEU A 6 11.06 -14.00 -20.78
CA LEU A 6 12.45 -14.45 -20.75
C LEU A 6 13.15 -14.02 -19.45
N PHE A 7 12.82 -12.87 -18.89
CA PHE A 7 13.41 -12.36 -17.66
C PHE A 7 12.88 -13.08 -16.41
N VAL A 8 11.60 -13.41 -16.37
CA VAL A 8 11.01 -14.23 -15.29
C VAL A 8 11.61 -15.64 -15.29
N ILE A 9 11.85 -16.23 -16.46
CA ILE A 9 12.50 -17.54 -16.60
C ILE A 9 13.99 -17.48 -16.17
N VAL A 10 14.69 -16.39 -16.45
CA VAL A 10 16.08 -16.19 -16.01
C VAL A 10 16.15 -15.96 -14.49
N LEU A 11 15.19 -15.23 -13.89
CA LEU A 11 15.11 -15.09 -12.42
C LEU A 11 14.86 -16.44 -11.74
N LEU A 12 13.92 -17.22 -12.23
CA LEU A 12 13.65 -18.58 -11.75
C LEU A 12 14.86 -19.50 -11.92
N SER A 13 15.63 -19.37 -13.02
CA SER A 13 16.83 -20.18 -13.24
C SER A 13 18.03 -19.74 -12.40
N ILE A 14 18.18 -18.46 -12.06
CA ILE A 14 19.24 -17.99 -11.16
C ILE A 14 18.91 -18.41 -9.71
N MET A 15 17.65 -18.44 -9.31
CA MET A 15 17.22 -19.01 -8.02
C MET A 15 17.45 -20.53 -7.93
N GLN A 16 17.48 -21.26 -9.04
CA GLN A 16 17.79 -22.69 -9.10
C GLN A 16 19.30 -23.02 -9.06
N LEU A 17 20.18 -22.07 -9.32
CA LEU A 17 21.63 -22.26 -9.36
C LEU A 17 22.37 -21.93 -8.05
N ALA A 18 21.74 -21.25 -7.11
CA ALA A 18 22.27 -21.11 -5.77
C ALA A 18 21.81 -22.31 -4.93
N ASN A 19 22.68 -23.30 -4.75
CA ASN A 19 22.51 -24.48 -3.88
C ASN A 19 21.11 -24.57 -3.23
N ALA A 20 20.24 -25.31 -3.87
CA ALA A 20 18.85 -25.65 -3.62
C ALA A 20 18.30 -25.58 -2.16
N ALA A 21 18.47 -24.47 -1.49
CA ALA A 21 17.62 -24.16 -0.36
C ALA A 21 16.25 -23.73 -0.95
N GLU A 22 15.25 -24.55 -0.74
CA GLU A 22 13.88 -24.24 -1.09
C GLU A 22 13.50 -22.87 -0.50
N ILE A 23 12.95 -21.97 -1.34
CA ILE A 23 12.54 -20.63 -0.88
C ILE A 23 11.44 -20.86 0.17
N PRO A 24 11.60 -20.38 1.40
CA PRO A 24 10.56 -20.50 2.40
C PRO A 24 9.27 -19.89 1.86
N THR A 25 8.23 -20.69 1.68
CA THR A 25 6.91 -20.26 1.26
C THR A 25 5.87 -20.56 2.32
N LYS A 26 4.87 -19.70 2.44
CA LYS A 26 3.69 -19.94 3.27
C LYS A 26 2.46 -19.92 2.37
N ASN A 27 1.64 -20.96 2.51
CA ASN A 27 0.46 -21.14 1.69
C ASN A 27 -0.55 -20.03 1.92
N ILE A 28 -1.13 -19.59 0.81
CA ILE A 28 -2.30 -18.74 0.78
C ILE A 28 -3.41 -19.45 0.01
N GLU A 29 -4.64 -19.16 0.37
CA GLU A 29 -5.81 -19.70 -0.33
C GLU A 29 -6.56 -18.54 -0.98
N HIS A 30 -6.72 -18.60 -2.30
CA HIS A 30 -7.51 -17.62 -3.03
C HIS A 30 -8.97 -17.70 -2.61
N ILE A 31 -9.56 -16.58 -2.21
CA ILE A 31 -10.97 -16.46 -1.81
C ILE A 31 -11.79 -15.92 -2.96
N VAL A 32 -11.49 -14.71 -3.42
CA VAL A 32 -12.25 -14.03 -4.47
C VAL A 32 -11.33 -13.08 -5.25
N THR A 33 -11.67 -12.89 -6.51
CA THR A 33 -11.11 -11.84 -7.34
C THR A 33 -12.17 -10.79 -7.60
N ILE A 34 -11.95 -9.61 -7.08
CA ILE A 34 -12.73 -8.43 -7.39
C ILE A 34 -12.16 -7.90 -8.70
N ALA A 35 -12.76 -8.35 -9.78
CA ALA A 35 -12.43 -7.88 -11.11
C ALA A 35 -13.74 -7.61 -11.80
N GLY A 36 -13.77 -6.63 -12.56
CA GLY A 36 -14.78 -6.61 -13.58
C GLY A 36 -14.09 -6.13 -14.82
N ASP A 37 -14.29 -6.79 -15.90
CA ASP A 37 -13.78 -6.37 -17.20
C ASP A 37 -14.24 -4.95 -17.59
N ALA A 38 -15.16 -4.36 -16.82
CA ALA A 38 -15.68 -3.01 -17.00
C ALA A 38 -15.75 -2.20 -15.70
N GLU A 39 -15.36 -2.74 -14.55
CA GLU A 39 -15.67 -2.10 -13.27
C GLU A 39 -14.48 -1.38 -12.64
N LEU A 40 -13.26 -1.93 -12.68
CA LEU A 40 -12.05 -1.29 -12.18
C LEU A 40 -11.09 -0.89 -13.29
N SER A 41 -10.42 0.24 -13.09
CA SER A 41 -9.34 0.72 -13.95
C SER A 41 -8.17 1.20 -13.09
N LEU A 42 -7.02 0.54 -13.24
CA LEU A 42 -5.81 0.84 -12.50
C LEU A 42 -6.05 0.97 -10.97
N PRO A 43 -6.61 -0.05 -10.30
CA PRO A 43 -6.76 0.01 -8.84
C PRO A 43 -5.40 0.13 -8.18
N THR A 44 -5.26 1.08 -7.26
CA THR A 44 -3.96 1.39 -6.65
C THR A 44 -3.86 0.92 -5.22
N ASP A 45 -4.97 0.96 -4.47
CA ASP A 45 -4.98 0.66 -3.05
C ASP A 45 -6.37 0.19 -2.58
N THR A 46 -6.44 -0.42 -1.40
CA THR A 46 -7.67 -0.97 -0.85
C THR A 46 -7.63 -1.05 0.67
N VAL A 47 -8.78 -0.84 1.31
CA VAL A 47 -9.01 -1.07 2.74
C VAL A 47 -10.36 -1.75 2.96
N VAL A 48 -10.55 -2.34 4.14
CA VAL A 48 -11.78 -3.03 4.52
C VAL A 48 -12.27 -2.50 5.86
N ASP A 49 -13.57 -2.26 5.98
CA ASP A 49 -14.18 -1.86 7.25
C ASP A 49 -14.51 -3.07 8.13
N ASP A 50 -14.92 -2.82 9.37
CA ASP A 50 -15.27 -3.87 10.33
C ASP A 50 -16.50 -4.70 9.92
N SER A 51 -17.30 -4.21 8.97
CA SER A 51 -18.45 -4.93 8.39
C SER A 51 -18.06 -5.82 7.20
N GLY A 52 -16.79 -5.79 6.77
CA GLY A 52 -16.29 -6.57 5.65
C GLY A 52 -16.48 -5.90 4.27
N PHE A 53 -16.95 -4.65 4.20
CA PHE A 53 -17.01 -3.92 2.93
C PHE A 53 -15.62 -3.50 2.47
N ILE A 54 -15.35 -3.74 1.20
CA ILE A 54 -14.04 -3.52 0.57
C ILE A 54 -14.10 -2.23 -0.23
N TYR A 55 -13.26 -1.26 0.16
CA TYR A 55 -13.13 0.04 -0.51
C TYR A 55 -11.88 0.02 -1.38
N VAL A 56 -12.05 0.23 -2.67
CA VAL A 56 -10.97 0.19 -3.66
C VAL A 56 -10.79 1.57 -4.28
N VAL A 57 -9.55 2.05 -4.30
CA VAL A 57 -9.19 3.23 -5.08
C VAL A 57 -9.13 2.85 -6.55
N ASP A 58 -10.19 3.14 -7.28
CA ASP A 58 -10.33 2.93 -8.73
C ASP A 58 -9.75 4.14 -9.46
N SER A 59 -8.40 4.24 -9.44
CA SER A 59 -7.66 5.43 -9.80
C SER A 59 -7.89 5.88 -11.25
N GLY A 60 -7.97 4.92 -12.17
CA GLY A 60 -8.21 5.22 -13.59
C GLY A 60 -9.62 5.72 -13.90
N ASN A 61 -10.58 5.49 -12.98
CA ASN A 61 -11.96 5.99 -13.08
C ASN A 61 -12.23 7.18 -12.13
N ASP A 62 -11.22 7.67 -11.43
CA ASP A 62 -11.33 8.80 -10.48
C ASP A 62 -12.46 8.62 -9.45
N ARG A 63 -12.56 7.41 -8.85
CA ARG A 63 -13.61 7.08 -7.87
C ARG A 63 -13.10 6.12 -6.79
N ILE A 64 -13.90 5.99 -5.73
CA ILE A 64 -13.80 4.88 -4.79
C ILE A 64 -14.96 3.91 -5.10
N ALA A 65 -14.62 2.65 -5.37
CA ALA A 65 -15.59 1.58 -5.59
C ALA A 65 -15.71 0.74 -4.32
N VAL A 66 -16.93 0.34 -3.96
CA VAL A 66 -17.22 -0.39 -2.71
C VAL A 66 -17.87 -1.73 -3.07
N PHE A 67 -17.32 -2.80 -2.51
CA PHE A 67 -17.73 -4.18 -2.76
C PHE A 67 -18.10 -4.88 -1.46
N ASP A 68 -18.91 -5.95 -1.59
CA ASP A 68 -19.10 -6.92 -0.50
C ASP A 68 -17.98 -7.97 -0.47
N GLU A 69 -18.04 -8.88 0.50
CA GLU A 69 -17.04 -9.96 0.68
C GLU A 69 -17.01 -10.95 -0.49
N GLU A 70 -18.07 -11.08 -1.23
CA GLU A 70 -18.18 -11.90 -2.45
C GLU A 70 -17.63 -11.20 -3.70
N GLY A 71 -17.19 -9.95 -3.57
CA GLY A 71 -16.62 -9.14 -4.67
C GLY A 71 -17.67 -8.51 -5.58
N LYS A 72 -18.93 -8.44 -5.15
CA LYS A 72 -19.99 -7.75 -5.88
C LYS A 72 -19.96 -6.25 -5.58
N ILE A 73 -20.01 -5.44 -6.63
CA ILE A 73 -20.07 -3.98 -6.45
C ILE A 73 -21.40 -3.56 -5.80
N LEU A 74 -21.30 -2.79 -4.74
CA LEU A 74 -22.46 -2.25 -4.00
C LEU A 74 -22.77 -0.81 -4.41
N ARG A 75 -21.72 0.01 -4.52
CA ARG A 75 -21.79 1.44 -4.85
C ARG A 75 -20.41 1.97 -5.24
N SER A 76 -20.40 3.17 -5.77
CA SER A 76 -19.17 3.97 -5.90
C SER A 76 -19.47 5.43 -5.60
N PHE A 77 -18.42 6.19 -5.26
CA PHE A 77 -18.52 7.64 -5.08
C PHE A 77 -17.27 8.34 -5.61
N GLY A 78 -17.41 9.62 -5.94
CA GLY A 78 -16.40 10.38 -6.66
C GLY A 78 -16.58 10.29 -8.17
N LYS A 79 -15.92 11.18 -8.86
CA LYS A 79 -15.80 11.30 -10.33
C LYS A 79 -14.65 12.23 -10.64
N THR A 80 -14.22 12.26 -11.89
CA THR A 80 -13.17 13.18 -12.37
C THR A 80 -13.52 14.64 -12.11
N GLY A 81 -12.62 15.36 -11.44
CA GLY A 81 -12.75 16.79 -11.19
C GLY A 81 -11.94 17.31 -10.01
N ASN A 82 -12.17 18.59 -9.66
CA ASN A 82 -11.45 19.27 -8.59
C ASN A 82 -12.34 19.85 -7.48
N GLN A 83 -13.67 19.73 -7.62
CA GLN A 83 -14.57 20.18 -6.57
C GLN A 83 -14.52 19.22 -5.36
N PRO A 84 -14.96 19.63 -4.17
CA PRO A 84 -15.11 18.71 -3.04
C PRO A 84 -15.94 17.46 -3.40
N GLY A 85 -15.40 16.25 -3.12
CA GLY A 85 -16.01 14.99 -3.50
C GLY A 85 -15.67 14.49 -4.91
N GLU A 86 -14.99 15.29 -5.73
CA GLU A 86 -14.42 14.85 -7.02
C GLU A 86 -12.94 14.49 -6.85
N PHE A 87 -12.36 13.68 -7.75
CA PHE A 87 -10.98 13.22 -7.69
C PHE A 87 -10.21 13.49 -8.98
N GLN A 88 -8.89 13.55 -8.86
CA GLN A 88 -7.98 13.55 -9.99
C GLN A 88 -6.80 12.61 -9.68
N GLY A 89 -6.88 11.38 -10.19
CA GLY A 89 -5.89 10.34 -9.93
C GLY A 89 -5.72 10.05 -8.43
N PRO A 90 -6.78 9.64 -7.69
CA PRO A 90 -6.65 9.22 -6.30
C PRO A 90 -5.72 8.00 -6.23
N VAL A 91 -4.91 7.86 -5.15
CA VAL A 91 -3.90 6.80 -5.08
C VAL A 91 -4.00 5.96 -3.83
N GLY A 92 -3.95 6.55 -2.64
CA GLY A 92 -3.96 5.85 -1.37
C GLY A 92 -5.26 6.05 -0.60
N ILE A 93 -5.60 5.09 0.26
CA ILE A 93 -6.79 5.12 1.11
C ILE A 93 -6.50 4.52 2.48
N ALA A 94 -7.05 5.12 3.52
CA ALA A 94 -7.03 4.57 4.87
C ALA A 94 -8.40 4.72 5.54
N ILE A 95 -8.64 3.92 6.57
CA ILE A 95 -9.80 4.01 7.45
C ILE A 95 -9.32 4.23 8.88
N ASP A 96 -9.97 5.10 9.63
CA ASP A 96 -9.67 5.31 11.04
C ASP A 96 -10.67 4.56 11.96
N THR A 97 -10.40 4.59 13.25
CA THR A 97 -11.22 3.95 14.27
C THR A 97 -12.61 4.58 14.46
N ASP A 98 -12.84 5.77 13.90
CA ASP A 98 -14.15 6.44 13.87
C ASP A 98 -14.90 6.14 12.54
N GLU A 99 -14.47 5.12 11.79
CA GLU A 99 -15.07 4.71 10.50
C GLU A 99 -15.07 5.82 9.44
N ARG A 100 -13.99 6.62 9.36
CA ARG A 100 -13.80 7.63 8.33
C ARG A 100 -12.78 7.17 7.31
N LEU A 101 -13.10 7.36 6.04
CA LEU A 101 -12.21 7.08 4.92
C LEU A 101 -11.41 8.32 4.56
N TYR A 102 -10.09 8.18 4.50
CA TYR A 102 -9.15 9.19 4.07
C TYR A 102 -8.62 8.81 2.71
N VAL A 103 -8.71 9.70 1.72
CA VAL A 103 -8.30 9.43 0.35
C VAL A 103 -7.24 10.45 -0.08
N ALA A 104 -6.10 9.95 -0.55
CA ALA A 104 -5.05 10.76 -1.16
C ALA A 104 -5.44 11.14 -2.60
N ASP A 105 -5.99 12.33 -2.79
CA ASP A 105 -6.39 12.90 -4.07
C ASP A 105 -5.20 13.62 -4.71
N LYS A 106 -4.32 12.81 -5.31
CA LYS A 106 -2.98 13.18 -5.75
C LYS A 106 -2.95 14.38 -6.70
N GLY A 107 -3.77 14.34 -7.76
CA GLY A 107 -3.77 15.39 -8.77
C GLY A 107 -4.33 16.72 -8.26
N ASN A 108 -5.14 16.70 -7.22
CA ASN A 108 -5.70 17.88 -6.57
C ASN A 108 -4.88 18.36 -5.36
N ASN A 109 -3.78 17.70 -5.00
CA ASN A 109 -2.91 18.04 -3.87
C ASN A 109 -3.67 18.18 -2.54
N ARG A 110 -4.49 17.18 -2.22
CA ARG A 110 -5.33 17.20 -1.01
C ARG A 110 -5.59 15.81 -0.46
N ILE A 111 -5.99 15.77 0.80
CA ILE A 111 -6.67 14.63 1.41
C ILE A 111 -8.15 14.97 1.50
N GLN A 112 -9.00 14.02 1.15
CA GLN A 112 -10.44 14.11 1.33
C GLN A 112 -10.89 13.05 2.33
N ILE A 113 -11.79 13.41 3.24
CA ILE A 113 -12.30 12.55 4.31
C ILE A 113 -13.78 12.34 4.07
N PHE A 114 -14.20 11.07 4.05
CA PHE A 114 -15.61 10.67 3.83
C PHE A 114 -16.10 9.79 4.98
N ASP A 115 -17.41 9.72 5.15
CA ASP A 115 -18.01 8.61 5.88
C ASP A 115 -18.03 7.34 5.02
N LEU A 116 -18.35 6.20 5.62
CA LEU A 116 -18.39 4.91 4.90
C LEU A 116 -19.44 4.87 3.79
N ASN A 117 -20.42 5.79 3.77
CA ASN A 117 -21.41 5.89 2.70
C ASN A 117 -20.94 6.75 1.52
N GLY A 118 -19.73 7.33 1.60
CA GLY A 118 -19.17 8.19 0.58
C GLY A 118 -19.60 9.67 0.66
N LYS A 119 -20.22 10.08 1.78
CA LYS A 119 -20.51 11.49 2.01
C LYS A 119 -19.23 12.21 2.47
N LEU A 120 -18.88 13.27 1.76
CA LEU A 120 -17.72 14.08 2.12
C LEU A 120 -17.93 14.74 3.51
N ILE A 121 -16.97 14.54 4.39
CA ILE A 121 -16.91 15.16 5.71
C ILE A 121 -16.03 16.41 5.67
N LYS A 122 -14.82 16.27 5.11
CA LYS A 122 -13.79 17.31 5.12
C LYS A 122 -12.80 17.15 3.97
N THR A 123 -12.11 18.21 3.63
CA THR A 123 -10.95 18.19 2.76
C THR A 123 -9.90 19.18 3.27
N PHE A 124 -8.62 18.84 3.12
CA PHE A 124 -7.52 19.77 3.37
C PHE A 124 -6.40 19.61 2.34
N LYS A 125 -5.72 20.73 2.04
CA LYS A 125 -4.61 20.74 1.08
C LYS A 125 -3.36 20.15 1.71
N THR A 126 -2.61 19.39 0.93
CA THR A 126 -1.27 18.93 1.30
C THR A 126 -0.26 19.98 0.86
N MET A 127 0.34 20.66 1.82
CA MET A 127 1.25 21.80 1.59
C MET A 127 2.56 21.60 2.37
N PHE A 128 3.65 22.01 1.76
CA PHE A 128 4.96 22.11 2.42
C PHE A 128 5.67 23.39 1.96
N GLN A 129 6.04 24.27 2.90
CA GLN A 129 6.68 25.55 2.62
C GLN A 129 5.94 26.36 1.51
N GLU A 130 4.61 26.50 1.67
CA GLU A 130 3.71 27.19 0.75
C GLU A 130 3.58 26.56 -0.65
N GLN A 131 4.22 25.42 -0.89
CA GLN A 131 4.10 24.66 -2.13
C GLN A 131 3.14 23.48 -1.98
N ALA A 132 2.32 23.25 -2.99
CA ALA A 132 1.45 22.10 -3.06
C ALA A 132 2.28 20.81 -3.20
N VAL A 133 1.90 19.78 -2.45
CA VAL A 133 2.53 18.47 -2.47
C VAL A 133 1.53 17.44 -2.94
N ASN A 134 1.89 16.67 -3.96
CA ASN A 134 1.09 15.55 -4.41
C ASN A 134 1.13 14.42 -3.36
N PRO A 135 0.05 14.15 -2.62
CA PRO A 135 -0.01 13.02 -1.73
C PRO A 135 0.00 11.71 -2.53
N VAL A 136 0.66 10.70 -2.01
CA VAL A 136 0.69 9.36 -2.63
C VAL A 136 -0.12 8.40 -1.80
N ASP A 137 0.07 8.45 -0.48
CA ASP A 137 -0.65 7.59 0.42
C ASP A 137 -0.96 8.29 1.73
N VAL A 138 -1.87 7.70 2.48
CA VAL A 138 -2.33 8.17 3.78
C VAL A 138 -2.41 6.99 4.75
N ALA A 139 -1.85 7.15 5.94
CA ALA A 139 -1.98 6.20 7.04
C ALA A 139 -2.40 6.94 8.32
N ILE A 140 -3.11 6.28 9.22
CA ILE A 140 -3.66 6.88 10.43
C ILE A 140 -3.08 6.13 11.63
N ASN A 141 -2.68 6.85 12.68
CA ASN A 141 -2.28 6.18 13.93
C ASN A 141 -3.47 5.54 14.65
N ASN A 142 -3.18 4.64 15.58
CA ASN A 142 -4.22 3.86 16.25
C ASN A 142 -5.16 4.71 17.12
N GLU A 143 -4.74 5.90 17.55
CA GLU A 143 -5.57 6.89 18.25
C GLU A 143 -6.46 7.69 17.28
N GLY A 144 -6.20 7.59 15.97
CA GLY A 144 -6.95 8.29 14.93
C GLY A 144 -6.76 9.81 14.91
N ASP A 145 -5.74 10.35 15.57
CA ASP A 145 -5.51 11.79 15.71
C ASP A 145 -4.33 12.32 14.87
N GLN A 146 -3.51 11.43 14.30
CA GLN A 146 -2.39 11.77 13.42
C GLN A 146 -2.54 11.11 12.06
N ILE A 147 -2.50 11.93 11.04
CA ILE A 147 -2.64 11.54 9.65
C ILE A 147 -1.28 11.66 8.98
N TYR A 148 -0.65 10.52 8.68
CA TYR A 148 0.61 10.44 7.96
C TYR A 148 0.34 10.46 6.46
N VAL A 149 0.99 11.36 5.74
CA VAL A 149 0.85 11.51 4.29
C VAL A 149 2.23 11.42 3.65
N THR A 150 2.40 10.47 2.75
CA THR A 150 3.62 10.38 1.94
C THR A 150 3.50 11.31 0.72
N GLY A 151 4.58 12.04 0.44
CA GLY A 151 4.67 12.91 -0.73
C GLY A 151 5.88 12.53 -1.59
N ASN A 152 5.65 12.06 -2.82
CA ASN A 152 6.76 11.64 -3.66
C ASN A 152 7.48 12.80 -4.35
N ALA A 153 6.82 13.92 -4.60
CA ALA A 153 7.43 15.09 -5.23
C ALA A 153 8.40 15.85 -4.30
N ASN A 154 8.15 15.79 -2.98
CA ASN A 154 9.02 16.41 -1.97
C ASN A 154 9.82 15.39 -1.16
N HIS A 155 9.67 14.09 -1.45
CA HIS A 155 10.38 12.99 -0.80
C HIS A 155 10.23 12.99 0.74
N ARG A 156 9.00 13.21 1.26
CA ARG A 156 8.75 13.40 2.69
C ARG A 156 7.57 12.58 3.19
N VAL A 157 7.56 12.41 4.51
CA VAL A 157 6.36 12.11 5.28
C VAL A 157 5.93 13.41 5.96
N MET A 158 4.66 13.74 5.84
CA MET A 158 4.02 14.88 6.49
C MET A 158 2.95 14.37 7.44
N VAL A 159 2.87 14.93 8.64
CA VAL A 159 1.89 14.53 9.65
C VAL A 159 0.94 15.68 9.91
N TYR A 160 -0.34 15.40 9.76
CA TYR A 160 -1.41 16.35 9.99
C TYR A 160 -2.26 15.91 11.18
N ASP A 161 -2.92 16.87 11.83
CA ASP A 161 -4.00 16.60 12.75
C ASP A 161 -5.33 16.35 11.99
N ARG A 162 -6.39 16.02 12.73
CA ARG A 162 -7.75 15.84 12.18
C ARG A 162 -8.31 17.10 11.52
N ASP A 163 -7.75 18.25 11.84
CA ASP A 163 -8.15 19.53 11.25
C ASP A 163 -7.42 19.85 9.96
N GLY A 164 -6.40 19.07 9.61
CA GLY A 164 -5.56 19.27 8.43
C GLY A 164 -4.45 20.28 8.67
N ASN A 165 -4.13 20.59 9.94
CA ASN A 165 -2.97 21.40 10.27
C ASN A 165 -1.71 20.51 10.24
N LEU A 166 -0.65 20.99 9.58
CA LEU A 166 0.64 20.30 9.56
C LEU A 166 1.29 20.35 10.94
N LEU A 167 1.44 19.20 11.58
CA LEU A 167 2.07 19.06 12.90
C LEU A 167 3.59 18.95 12.79
N ARG A 168 4.08 18.13 11.88
CA ARG A 168 5.50 17.85 11.65
C ARG A 168 5.75 17.17 10.32
N HIS A 169 7.00 17.05 9.94
CA HIS A 169 7.43 16.33 8.76
C HIS A 169 8.87 15.86 8.91
N TRP A 170 9.25 14.84 8.14
CA TRP A 170 10.65 14.42 7.99
C TRP A 170 10.92 13.90 6.59
N GLY A 171 12.20 13.62 6.30
CA GLY A 171 12.64 13.17 5.00
C GLY A 171 13.26 14.27 4.16
N GLY A 172 13.27 14.07 2.89
CA GLY A 172 13.91 14.81 1.82
C GLY A 172 14.54 13.84 0.85
N GLU A 173 14.97 14.30 -0.33
CA GLU A 173 15.58 13.45 -1.33
C GLU A 173 16.93 12.90 -0.86
N GLY A 174 17.08 11.58 -0.85
CA GLY A 174 18.35 10.93 -0.48
C GLY A 174 18.21 9.44 -0.22
N ALA A 175 19.37 8.79 0.01
CA ALA A 175 19.46 7.37 0.35
C ALA A 175 19.81 7.10 1.82
N ASN A 176 20.15 8.13 2.60
CA ASN A 176 20.49 7.98 4.00
C ASN A 176 19.23 7.58 4.82
N LYS A 177 19.47 7.12 6.05
CA LYS A 177 18.41 6.83 7.03
C LYS A 177 17.52 8.06 7.23
N GLY A 178 16.20 7.86 7.15
CA GLY A 178 15.22 8.93 7.25
C GLY A 178 15.07 9.81 6.00
N MET A 179 15.86 9.60 4.95
CA MET A 179 15.71 10.24 3.64
C MET A 179 15.02 9.28 2.68
N PHE A 180 14.34 9.80 1.65
CA PHE A 180 13.57 8.99 0.71
C PHE A 180 13.89 9.28 -0.74
N ARG A 181 13.64 8.28 -1.59
CA ARG A 181 13.50 8.44 -3.03
C ARG A 181 12.17 7.84 -3.49
N TYR A 182 11.20 8.71 -3.75
CA TYR A 182 9.83 8.34 -4.11
C TYR A 182 9.13 7.48 -3.04
N PRO A 183 8.87 8.02 -1.83
CA PRO A 183 8.07 7.31 -0.85
C PRO A 183 6.68 7.02 -1.44
N ALA A 184 6.22 5.79 -1.26
CA ALA A 184 4.94 5.30 -1.76
C ALA A 184 4.00 5.03 -0.58
N THR A 185 3.53 3.79 -0.44
CA THR A 185 2.58 3.44 0.61
C THR A 185 3.19 3.51 2.00
N ALA A 186 2.35 3.77 2.96
CA ALA A 186 2.66 3.77 4.37
C ALA A 186 1.62 2.97 5.17
N ALA A 187 2.04 2.31 6.23
CA ALA A 187 1.14 1.61 7.13
C ALA A 187 1.57 1.81 8.58
N VAL A 188 0.62 1.85 9.49
CA VAL A 188 0.85 1.93 10.93
C VAL A 188 0.67 0.54 11.53
N SER A 189 1.63 0.12 12.34
CA SER A 189 1.57 -1.16 13.05
C SER A 189 0.72 -1.07 14.32
N PRO A 190 0.32 -2.22 14.91
CA PRO A 190 -0.41 -2.23 16.18
C PRO A 190 0.31 -1.53 17.34
N ASP A 191 1.64 -1.42 17.29
CA ASP A 191 2.46 -0.70 18.27
C ASP A 191 2.79 0.75 17.84
N ASN A 192 1.98 1.32 16.92
CA ASN A 192 2.07 2.71 16.45
C ASN A 192 3.38 3.10 15.74
N LYS A 193 4.09 2.16 15.17
CA LYS A 193 5.22 2.45 14.29
C LYS A 193 4.75 2.68 12.86
N LEU A 194 5.37 3.63 12.19
CA LEU A 194 5.09 3.93 10.80
C LEU A 194 6.09 3.23 9.89
N TYR A 195 5.57 2.44 8.95
CA TYR A 195 6.32 1.78 7.88
C TYR A 195 6.10 2.53 6.58
N VAL A 196 7.18 2.92 5.90
CA VAL A 196 7.11 3.71 4.66
C VAL A 196 7.91 3.03 3.57
N VAL A 197 7.27 2.71 2.46
CA VAL A 197 7.93 2.15 1.27
C VAL A 197 8.76 3.23 0.59
N ASP A 198 10.05 3.02 0.49
CA ASP A 198 11.04 3.89 -0.15
C ASP A 198 11.47 3.29 -1.49
N VAL A 199 10.65 3.49 -2.53
CA VAL A 199 10.62 2.71 -3.78
C VAL A 199 11.96 2.64 -4.47
N LEU A 200 12.61 3.79 -4.73
CA LEU A 200 13.86 3.82 -5.48
C LEU A 200 15.11 3.58 -4.61
N ASN A 201 14.96 3.54 -3.30
CA ASN A 201 15.97 3.02 -2.39
C ASN A 201 15.73 1.54 -2.05
N THR A 202 14.68 0.92 -2.60
CA THR A 202 14.40 -0.52 -2.55
C THR A 202 14.33 -1.09 -1.13
N ARG A 203 13.65 -0.38 -0.24
CA ARG A 203 13.49 -0.73 1.17
C ARG A 203 12.15 -0.25 1.71
N VAL A 204 11.78 -0.72 2.89
CA VAL A 204 10.77 -0.10 3.74
C VAL A 204 11.49 0.48 4.95
N GLN A 205 11.28 1.74 5.26
CA GLN A 205 11.83 2.37 6.46
C GLN A 205 10.79 2.38 7.58
N VAL A 206 11.22 2.10 8.80
CA VAL A 206 10.39 2.06 10.00
C VAL A 206 10.75 3.22 10.91
N PHE A 207 9.70 3.89 11.42
CA PHE A 207 9.83 5.08 12.28
C PHE A 207 8.94 4.96 13.51
N GLU A 208 9.36 5.58 14.61
CA GLU A 208 8.43 5.96 15.67
C GLU A 208 7.42 7.00 15.14
N GLY A 209 6.27 7.12 15.77
CA GLY A 209 5.24 8.07 15.37
C GLY A 209 5.69 9.54 15.32
N ASP A 210 6.77 9.90 16.01
CA ASP A 210 7.38 11.23 15.97
C ASP A 210 8.34 11.46 14.79
N GLY A 211 8.62 10.41 13.99
CA GLY A 211 9.52 10.44 12.84
C GLY A 211 10.95 10.00 13.14
N LYS A 212 11.23 9.51 14.34
CA LYS A 212 12.54 8.95 14.67
C LYS A 212 12.73 7.63 13.93
N TYR A 213 13.79 7.56 13.10
CA TYR A 213 14.16 6.35 12.37
C TYR A 213 14.50 5.19 13.31
N ILE A 214 14.00 4.01 13.00
CA ILE A 214 14.27 2.76 13.72
C ILE A 214 15.17 1.84 12.89
N ILE A 215 14.67 1.34 11.73
CA ILE A 215 15.34 0.31 10.94
C ILE A 215 14.86 0.33 9.50
N ASP A 216 15.63 -0.32 8.61
CA ASP A 216 15.21 -0.68 7.26
C ASP A 216 14.73 -2.14 7.21
N VAL A 217 13.67 -2.40 6.44
CA VAL A 217 13.18 -3.74 6.09
C VAL A 217 13.49 -3.98 4.61
N GLY A 218 14.13 -5.11 4.32
CA GLY A 218 14.60 -5.40 2.97
C GLY A 218 15.86 -4.62 2.58
N SER A 219 16.38 -4.92 1.42
CA SER A 219 17.53 -4.25 0.80
C SER A 219 17.50 -4.49 -0.71
N TRP A 220 18.28 -3.74 -1.47
CA TRP A 220 18.31 -3.90 -2.93
C TRP A 220 18.71 -5.32 -3.36
N GLY A 221 17.92 -5.90 -4.26
CA GLY A 221 18.24 -7.16 -4.93
C GLY A 221 17.00 -7.97 -5.30
N VAL A 222 17.22 -9.24 -5.68
CA VAL A 222 16.19 -10.16 -6.17
C VAL A 222 16.14 -11.49 -5.40
N LEU A 223 16.96 -11.63 -4.36
CA LEU A 223 16.97 -12.80 -3.49
C LEU A 223 15.92 -12.67 -2.37
N PRO A 224 15.53 -13.77 -1.72
CA PRO A 224 14.66 -13.72 -0.55
C PRO A 224 15.16 -12.72 0.49
N GLY A 225 14.27 -11.83 0.95
CA GLY A 225 14.59 -10.72 1.85
C GLY A 225 15.14 -9.47 1.16
N GLN A 226 15.38 -9.53 -0.15
CA GLN A 226 15.74 -8.36 -0.96
C GLN A 226 14.54 -7.85 -1.74
N LEU A 227 14.51 -6.56 -2.01
CA LEU A 227 13.44 -5.86 -2.72
C LEU A 227 13.99 -5.18 -3.97
N PHE A 228 13.21 -5.18 -5.04
CA PHE A 228 13.62 -4.53 -6.29
C PHE A 228 12.75 -3.32 -6.61
N ARG A 229 11.43 -3.46 -6.52
CA ARG A 229 10.49 -2.36 -6.68
C ARG A 229 9.30 -2.50 -5.72
N PRO A 230 9.56 -2.34 -4.41
CA PRO A 230 8.49 -2.41 -3.42
C PRO A 230 7.45 -1.30 -3.68
N LYS A 231 6.18 -1.61 -3.44
CA LYS A 231 5.06 -0.69 -3.66
C LYS A 231 4.13 -0.58 -2.48
N GLY A 232 3.64 -1.71 -1.96
CA GLY A 232 2.72 -1.79 -0.85
C GLY A 232 3.39 -2.34 0.40
N VAL A 233 2.91 -1.91 1.56
CA VAL A 233 3.26 -2.48 2.85
C VAL A 233 2.00 -2.62 3.70
N ALA A 234 1.87 -3.75 4.39
CA ALA A 234 0.84 -3.98 5.40
C ALA A 234 1.45 -4.68 6.60
N ILE A 235 0.89 -4.47 7.78
CA ILE A 235 1.31 -5.11 9.02
C ILE A 235 0.09 -5.78 9.65
N ASP A 236 0.20 -7.07 9.99
CA ASP A 236 -0.87 -7.77 10.69
C ASP A 236 -0.78 -7.59 12.22
N ASN A 237 -1.80 -8.08 12.92
CA ASN A 237 -1.89 -7.99 14.38
C ASN A 237 -0.77 -8.76 15.12
N SER A 238 -0.07 -9.67 14.46
CA SER A 238 1.08 -10.39 15.02
C SER A 238 2.41 -9.66 14.80
N GLY A 239 2.39 -8.56 14.05
CA GLY A 239 3.56 -7.76 13.69
C GLY A 239 4.32 -8.32 12.49
N LEU A 240 3.75 -9.23 11.70
CA LEU A 240 4.31 -9.62 10.41
C LEU A 240 4.16 -8.48 9.41
N VAL A 241 5.24 -8.20 8.69
CA VAL A 241 5.31 -7.14 7.69
C VAL A 241 5.25 -7.75 6.30
N TYR A 242 4.20 -7.44 5.57
CA TYR A 242 3.98 -7.86 4.19
C TYR A 242 4.43 -6.75 3.25
N VAL A 243 5.25 -7.07 2.25
CA VAL A 243 5.76 -6.10 1.28
C VAL A 243 5.51 -6.62 -0.13
N SER A 244 4.72 -5.89 -0.91
CA SER A 244 4.52 -6.19 -2.32
C SER A 244 5.69 -5.66 -3.14
N ASP A 245 6.23 -6.49 -4.04
CA ASP A 245 7.25 -6.08 -5.01
C ASP A 245 6.65 -6.15 -6.41
N SER A 246 6.36 -4.99 -6.97
CA SER A 246 5.64 -4.88 -8.25
C SER A 246 6.45 -5.33 -9.46
N TYR A 247 7.76 -5.37 -9.37
CA TYR A 247 8.63 -5.86 -10.44
C TYR A 247 8.80 -7.37 -10.38
N MET A 248 9.04 -7.92 -9.19
CA MET A 248 9.15 -9.36 -9.00
C MET A 248 7.80 -10.07 -9.03
N GLY A 249 6.71 -9.34 -8.84
CA GLY A 249 5.35 -9.90 -8.81
C GLY A 249 5.10 -10.78 -7.58
N VAL A 250 5.77 -10.54 -6.46
CA VAL A 250 5.66 -11.35 -5.25
C VAL A 250 5.30 -10.50 -4.04
N ILE A 251 4.83 -11.14 -2.98
CA ILE A 251 4.70 -10.55 -1.65
C ILE A 251 5.64 -11.29 -0.71
N GLN A 252 6.60 -10.55 -0.15
CA GLN A 252 7.54 -11.04 0.84
C GLN A 252 7.06 -10.69 2.24
N VAL A 253 7.30 -11.59 3.18
CA VAL A 253 6.89 -11.43 4.57
C VAL A 253 8.13 -11.40 5.47
N PHE A 254 8.16 -10.42 6.36
CA PHE A 254 9.21 -10.24 7.35
C PHE A 254 8.62 -10.40 8.75
N ASP A 255 9.40 -10.96 9.67
CA ASP A 255 8.96 -11.14 11.06
C ASP A 255 8.95 -9.82 11.85
N SER A 256 8.48 -9.86 13.09
CA SER A 256 8.43 -8.69 13.98
C SER A 256 9.82 -8.11 14.34
N ASN A 257 10.90 -8.84 14.04
CA ASN A 257 12.28 -8.36 14.13
C ASN A 257 12.80 -7.82 12.79
N HIS A 258 11.91 -7.68 11.79
CA HIS A 258 12.21 -7.19 10.44
C HIS A 258 13.16 -8.07 9.62
N ARG A 259 13.23 -9.37 9.95
CA ARG A 259 13.99 -10.36 9.21
C ARG A 259 13.08 -11.07 8.22
N PHE A 260 13.62 -11.38 7.04
CA PHE A 260 12.90 -12.17 6.05
C PHE A 260 12.42 -13.50 6.68
N SER A 261 11.15 -13.79 6.48
CA SER A 261 10.50 -15.00 6.96
C SER A 261 10.18 -15.94 5.79
N HIS A 262 9.35 -15.50 4.87
CA HIS A 262 8.89 -16.32 3.74
C HIS A 262 8.34 -15.44 2.61
N VAL A 263 8.06 -16.08 1.48
CA VAL A 263 7.28 -15.52 0.36
C VAL A 263 5.90 -16.16 0.38
N LEU A 264 4.86 -15.42 0.04
CA LEU A 264 3.53 -16.00 -0.13
C LEU A 264 3.51 -16.90 -1.37
N GLY A 265 2.99 -18.12 -1.24
CA GLY A 265 2.97 -19.09 -2.31
C GLY A 265 2.84 -20.51 -1.79
N GLU A 266 2.94 -21.51 -2.67
CA GLU A 266 2.71 -22.92 -2.31
C GLU A 266 3.92 -23.79 -2.66
N LYS A 267 4.37 -24.66 -1.72
CA LYS A 267 5.38 -25.71 -1.91
C LYS A 267 6.68 -25.25 -2.58
N GLY A 268 7.26 -24.13 -2.10
CA GLY A 268 8.49 -23.57 -2.65
C GLY A 268 8.27 -22.72 -3.90
N ASN A 269 7.03 -22.59 -4.40
CA ASN A 269 6.67 -21.77 -5.54
C ASN A 269 6.00 -20.48 -5.07
N PRO A 270 6.61 -19.31 -5.25
CA PRO A 270 5.97 -18.03 -4.96
C PRO A 270 4.68 -17.85 -5.77
N GLU A 271 3.63 -17.33 -5.15
CA GLU A 271 2.47 -16.82 -5.88
C GLU A 271 2.90 -15.60 -6.70
N ILE A 272 2.46 -15.55 -7.95
CA ILE A 272 2.81 -14.46 -8.85
C ILE A 272 1.62 -13.54 -9.03
N PHE A 273 1.76 -12.33 -8.51
CA PHE A 273 0.79 -11.25 -8.62
C PHE A 273 1.11 -10.36 -9.83
N SER A 274 0.08 -9.85 -10.49
CA SER A 274 0.27 -8.99 -11.67
C SER A 274 0.44 -7.52 -11.27
N THR A 275 1.69 -7.08 -11.09
CA THR A 275 2.03 -5.71 -10.69
C THR A 275 1.32 -5.31 -9.39
N PRO A 276 1.57 -6.04 -8.28
CA PRO A 276 0.94 -5.71 -7.00
C PRO A 276 1.35 -4.32 -6.54
N SER A 277 0.39 -3.54 -6.07
CA SER A 277 0.60 -2.19 -5.53
C SER A 277 0.18 -2.12 -4.07
N GLY A 278 -0.86 -1.38 -3.71
CA GLY A 278 -1.37 -1.35 -2.35
C GLY A 278 -1.82 -2.74 -1.88
N ILE A 279 -1.56 -3.04 -0.62
CA ILE A 279 -1.97 -4.29 0.03
C ILE A 279 -2.54 -3.97 1.41
N PHE A 280 -3.50 -4.76 1.84
CA PHE A 280 -4.12 -4.65 3.15
C PHE A 280 -4.29 -6.04 3.77
N VAL A 281 -4.11 -6.16 5.08
CA VAL A 281 -4.40 -7.39 5.85
C VAL A 281 -5.44 -7.05 6.91
N ASP A 282 -6.58 -7.74 6.87
CA ASP A 282 -7.66 -7.54 7.83
C ASP A 282 -7.47 -8.36 9.13
N ASN A 283 -8.36 -8.13 10.10
CA ASN A 283 -8.37 -8.84 11.37
C ASN A 283 -8.68 -10.35 11.24
N ASN A 284 -9.24 -10.78 10.11
CA ASN A 284 -9.54 -12.18 9.81
C ASN A 284 -8.39 -12.86 9.07
N GLN A 285 -7.20 -12.23 9.01
CA GLN A 285 -6.04 -12.72 8.28
C GLN A 285 -6.33 -12.92 6.78
N ARG A 286 -7.14 -12.04 6.19
CA ARG A 286 -7.32 -11.96 4.74
C ARG A 286 -6.40 -10.89 4.18
N LEU A 287 -5.68 -11.25 3.13
CA LEU A 287 -4.81 -10.34 2.37
C LEU A 287 -5.55 -9.86 1.12
N TYR A 288 -5.63 -8.57 0.97
CA TYR A 288 -6.17 -7.88 -0.21
C TYR A 288 -5.02 -7.30 -1.01
N VAL A 289 -4.98 -7.55 -2.31
CA VAL A 289 -3.89 -7.15 -3.20
C VAL A 289 -4.45 -6.39 -4.39
N ALA A 290 -4.16 -5.11 -4.48
CA ALA A 290 -4.46 -4.33 -5.69
C ALA A 290 -3.45 -4.69 -6.79
N GLU A 291 -3.94 -5.32 -7.86
CA GLU A 291 -3.16 -5.70 -9.03
C GLU A 291 -3.42 -4.70 -10.17
N MET A 292 -2.68 -3.61 -10.15
CA MET A 292 -2.97 -2.40 -10.92
C MET A 292 -3.13 -2.65 -12.42
N LEU A 293 -2.19 -3.36 -13.06
CA LEU A 293 -2.23 -3.59 -14.52
C LEU A 293 -3.20 -4.69 -14.94
N SER A 294 -3.73 -5.47 -14.01
CA SER A 294 -4.77 -6.45 -14.26
C SER A 294 -6.17 -5.95 -13.91
N ASN A 295 -6.30 -4.69 -13.50
CA ASN A 295 -7.57 -4.05 -13.17
C ASN A 295 -8.40 -4.87 -12.17
N ARG A 296 -7.76 -5.43 -11.13
CA ARG A 296 -8.43 -6.28 -10.14
C ARG A 296 -7.87 -6.09 -8.72
N VAL A 297 -8.65 -6.52 -7.74
CA VAL A 297 -8.17 -6.79 -6.38
C VAL A 297 -8.36 -8.27 -6.12
N SER A 298 -7.29 -8.94 -5.72
CA SER A 298 -7.33 -10.37 -5.36
C SER A 298 -7.32 -10.51 -3.84
N VAL A 299 -8.17 -11.40 -3.31
CA VAL A 299 -8.31 -11.64 -1.87
C VAL A 299 -7.88 -13.06 -1.55
N TYR A 300 -7.05 -13.20 -0.54
CA TYR A 300 -6.49 -14.48 -0.10
C TYR A 300 -6.67 -14.66 1.40
N GLN A 301 -6.91 -15.91 1.84
CA GLN A 301 -6.77 -16.30 3.24
C GLN A 301 -5.31 -16.63 3.52
N LEU A 302 -4.71 -15.97 4.50
CA LEU A 302 -3.41 -16.33 5.08
C LEU A 302 -3.57 -17.53 6.02
N ARG A 303 -2.67 -18.51 5.93
CA ARG A 303 -2.71 -19.76 6.73
C ARG A 303 -1.54 -19.88 7.67
#